data_7deacfd597cd2fa35f04b0392af7503d
#
_entry.id   7deacfd597cd2fa35f04b0392af7503d
#
_cell.length_a   1.000
_cell.length_b   1.000
_cell.length_c   1.000
_cell.angle_alpha   90.00
_cell.angle_beta   90.00
_cell.angle_gamma   90.00
#
_symmetry.space_group_name_H-M   'P 1'
#
loop_
_entity.id
_entity.type
_entity.pdbx_description
1 polymer ?
#
loop_
_entity_poly.entity_id
_entity_poly.type
_entity_poly.pdbx_seq_one_letter_code
_entity_poly.pdbx_strand_id
1 'polypeptide(L)'
;MTANDPKNADPGAKSASVFFSYARADQAKAKQIIGLIEAAGFSVWWDGLLEGGDRFSRTTADALERAQAVVVLWSKNSIESHWVHDEATRGRDRRVLVPLSLDGSLPPLGFGQFQAIDLSHSKLSAKDTEVQRMLQAVGAMHGERPLQAIPRSAPRQPLLNRRNAVIGAGAATALLAAGF
;
A
#
# COMPACT_ATOMS: atom_id res chain seq x y z
N MET A 1 -40.64 23.77 -1.16
CA MET A 1 -40.10 24.18 0.14
C MET A 1 -40.13 23.01 1.07
N THR A 2 -39.08 22.27 1.19
CA THR A 2 -38.86 21.38 2.34
C THR A 2 -37.37 21.28 2.53
N ALA A 3 -36.94 21.82 3.64
CA ALA A 3 -35.59 21.92 4.12
C ALA A 3 -34.94 20.52 4.25
N ASN A 4 -33.72 20.43 3.81
CA ASN A 4 -32.84 19.28 4.04
C ASN A 4 -32.43 19.34 5.51
N ASP A 5 -33.17 18.66 6.37
CA ASP A 5 -32.93 18.57 7.81
C ASP A 5 -31.72 17.64 8.03
N PRO A 6 -30.62 18.09 8.68
CA PRO A 6 -29.43 17.27 8.93
C PRO A 6 -29.67 16.12 9.92
N LYS A 7 -30.90 15.92 10.40
CA LYS A 7 -31.30 14.83 11.29
C LYS A 7 -31.72 13.54 10.59
N ASN A 8 -31.78 13.52 9.26
CA ASN A 8 -32.17 12.32 8.51
C ASN A 8 -30.95 11.69 7.82
N ALA A 9 -29.81 11.63 8.50
CA ALA A 9 -28.72 10.74 8.15
C ALA A 9 -29.23 9.30 8.39
N ASP A 10 -29.38 8.55 7.32
CA ASP A 10 -29.74 7.13 7.35
C ASP A 10 -28.84 6.37 8.34
N PRO A 11 -29.35 5.81 9.45
CA PRO A 11 -28.56 5.06 10.41
C PRO A 11 -28.01 3.75 9.85
N GLY A 12 -28.32 3.42 8.59
CA GLY A 12 -27.83 2.27 7.84
C GLY A 12 -26.70 2.57 6.86
N ALA A 13 -26.34 3.83 6.60
CA ALA A 13 -25.15 4.16 5.83
C ALA A 13 -23.94 3.73 6.65
N LYS A 14 -23.40 2.53 6.38
CA LYS A 14 -22.14 2.06 6.95
C LYS A 14 -21.11 3.13 6.66
N SER A 15 -20.64 3.81 7.69
CA SER A 15 -19.50 4.73 7.62
C SER A 15 -18.38 4.01 6.86
N ALA A 16 -17.80 4.65 5.83
CA ALA A 16 -16.72 4.05 5.08
C ALA A 16 -15.60 3.65 6.05
N SER A 17 -15.28 2.38 6.08
CA SER A 17 -14.29 1.84 7.01
C SER A 17 -12.88 1.92 6.45
N VAL A 18 -12.76 2.05 5.12
CA VAL A 18 -11.52 2.16 4.38
C VAL A 18 -11.51 3.45 3.56
N PHE A 19 -10.47 4.23 3.69
CA PHE A 19 -10.16 5.34 2.79
C PHE A 19 -9.13 4.87 1.77
N PHE A 20 -9.39 5.09 0.46
CA PHE A 20 -8.49 4.65 -0.60
C PHE A 20 -7.91 5.86 -1.36
N SER A 21 -6.60 6.06 -1.22
CA SER A 21 -5.83 7.14 -1.84
C SER A 21 -5.03 6.63 -3.05
N TYR A 22 -5.09 7.34 -4.17
CA TYR A 22 -4.40 6.98 -5.41
C TYR A 22 -4.23 8.21 -6.32
N ALA A 23 -3.31 8.13 -7.29
CA ALA A 23 -3.23 9.14 -8.34
C ALA A 23 -4.29 8.89 -9.42
N ARG A 24 -4.95 9.95 -9.90
CA ARG A 24 -6.04 9.85 -10.89
C ARG A 24 -5.65 9.05 -12.16
N ALA A 25 -4.38 9.12 -12.56
CA ALA A 25 -3.87 8.33 -13.70
C ALA A 25 -3.98 6.81 -13.48
N ASP A 26 -4.06 6.36 -12.22
CA ASP A 26 -4.11 4.94 -11.84
C ASP A 26 -5.55 4.45 -11.58
N GLN A 27 -6.57 5.28 -11.86
CA GLN A 27 -7.97 5.03 -11.51
C GLN A 27 -8.48 3.65 -11.96
N ALA A 28 -8.12 3.19 -13.15
CA ALA A 28 -8.57 1.91 -13.67
C ALA A 28 -8.12 0.73 -12.79
N LYS A 29 -6.88 0.76 -12.32
CA LYS A 29 -6.33 -0.25 -11.41
C LYS A 29 -6.85 -0.06 -9.99
N ALA A 30 -6.96 1.19 -9.53
CA ALA A 30 -7.54 1.51 -8.23
C ALA A 30 -8.96 0.94 -8.09
N LYS A 31 -9.83 1.09 -9.10
CA LYS A 31 -11.19 0.52 -9.10
C LYS A 31 -11.19 -1.01 -8.98
N GLN A 32 -10.25 -1.71 -9.60
CA GLN A 32 -10.14 -3.16 -9.46
C GLN A 32 -9.78 -3.57 -8.02
N ILE A 33 -8.84 -2.85 -7.40
CA ILE A 33 -8.41 -3.10 -6.02
C ILE A 33 -9.53 -2.75 -5.04
N ILE A 34 -10.22 -1.62 -5.22
CA ILE A 34 -11.39 -1.20 -4.44
C ILE A 34 -12.46 -2.29 -4.48
N GLY A 35 -12.80 -2.80 -5.66
CA GLY A 35 -13.79 -3.88 -5.81
C GLY A 35 -13.41 -5.16 -5.05
N LEU A 36 -12.11 -5.48 -4.93
CA LEU A 36 -11.65 -6.62 -4.11
C LEU A 36 -11.82 -6.37 -2.62
N ILE A 37 -11.58 -5.14 -2.15
CA ILE A 37 -11.79 -4.74 -0.75
C ILE A 37 -13.28 -4.75 -0.41
N GLU A 38 -14.13 -4.23 -1.30
CA GLU A 38 -15.58 -4.24 -1.13
C GLU A 38 -16.17 -5.66 -1.15
N ALA A 39 -15.67 -6.52 -2.05
CA ALA A 39 -16.08 -7.93 -2.10
C ALA A 39 -15.70 -8.71 -0.83
N ALA A 40 -14.69 -8.24 -0.08
CA ALA A 40 -14.31 -8.78 1.22
C ALA A 40 -15.17 -8.23 2.38
N GLY A 41 -16.16 -7.35 2.10
CA GLY A 41 -17.11 -6.84 3.06
C GLY A 41 -16.78 -5.50 3.68
N PHE A 42 -15.71 -4.82 3.24
CA PHE A 42 -15.34 -3.48 3.71
C PHE A 42 -16.05 -2.41 2.89
N SER A 43 -16.43 -1.32 3.54
CA SER A 43 -16.97 -0.13 2.87
C SER A 43 -15.80 0.80 2.52
N VAL A 44 -15.66 1.17 1.24
CA VAL A 44 -14.53 1.96 0.75
C VAL A 44 -14.99 3.36 0.32
N TRP A 45 -14.32 4.39 0.85
CA TRP A 45 -14.42 5.75 0.34
C TRP A 45 -13.23 6.06 -0.58
N TRP A 46 -13.49 6.65 -1.74
CA TRP A 46 -12.49 7.09 -2.70
C TRP A 46 -13.02 8.28 -3.52
N ASP A 47 -12.13 9.12 -4.04
CA ASP A 47 -12.48 10.43 -4.64
C ASP A 47 -13.17 10.37 -6.00
N GLY A 48 -13.25 9.21 -6.63
CA GLY A 48 -13.91 9.06 -7.93
C GLY A 48 -15.42 9.28 -7.93
N LEU A 49 -16.01 9.54 -6.77
CA LEU A 49 -17.45 9.78 -6.60
C LEU A 49 -17.84 11.26 -6.55
N LEU A 50 -16.85 12.18 -6.57
CA LEU A 50 -17.10 13.60 -6.34
C LEU A 50 -16.74 14.46 -7.55
N GLU A 51 -17.72 15.19 -8.06
CA GLU A 51 -17.54 16.24 -9.05
C GLU A 51 -17.36 17.61 -8.34
N GLY A 52 -16.14 18.13 -8.38
CA GLY A 52 -15.70 19.52 -8.24
C GLY A 52 -16.26 20.44 -7.14
N GLY A 53 -15.37 21.13 -6.41
CA GLY A 53 -15.62 22.33 -5.62
C GLY A 53 -15.32 22.23 -4.11
N ASP A 54 -15.52 23.32 -3.36
CA ASP A 54 -15.16 23.45 -1.93
C ASP A 54 -15.78 22.43 -0.97
N ARG A 55 -16.88 21.81 -1.33
CA ARG A 55 -17.49 20.71 -0.55
C ARG A 55 -16.66 19.43 -0.62
N PHE A 56 -15.88 19.27 -1.67
CA PHE A 56 -14.98 18.12 -1.88
C PHE A 56 -14.00 17.99 -0.73
N SER A 57 -13.31 19.04 -0.33
CA SER A 57 -12.26 19.00 0.68
C SER A 57 -12.77 18.59 2.07
N ARG A 58 -13.96 19.04 2.47
CA ARG A 58 -14.53 18.68 3.78
C ARG A 58 -14.97 17.22 3.84
N THR A 59 -15.68 16.74 2.82
CA THR A 59 -16.15 15.35 2.77
C THR A 59 -14.97 14.39 2.71
N THR A 60 -13.92 14.71 1.94
CA THR A 60 -12.68 13.95 1.88
C THR A 60 -11.97 13.91 3.23
N ALA A 61 -11.80 15.07 3.87
CA ALA A 61 -11.15 15.16 5.17
C ALA A 61 -11.93 14.37 6.24
N ASP A 62 -13.26 14.49 6.28
CA ASP A 62 -14.11 13.75 7.21
C ASP A 62 -14.03 12.23 6.98
N ALA A 63 -14.04 11.79 5.72
CA ALA A 63 -13.90 10.37 5.38
C ALA A 63 -12.52 9.83 5.80
N LEU A 64 -11.46 10.60 5.53
CA LEU A 64 -10.09 10.24 5.92
C LEU A 64 -9.95 10.13 7.44
N GLU A 65 -10.50 11.08 8.21
CA GLU A 65 -10.41 11.07 9.67
C GLU A 65 -11.23 9.94 10.33
N ARG A 66 -12.32 9.51 9.70
CA ARG A 66 -13.18 8.43 10.24
C ARG A 66 -12.75 7.05 9.81
N ALA A 67 -11.94 6.93 8.75
CA ALA A 67 -11.50 5.64 8.24
C ALA A 67 -10.69 4.85 9.28
N GLN A 68 -10.98 3.57 9.39
CA GLN A 68 -10.23 2.63 10.24
C GLN A 68 -8.97 2.12 9.54
N ALA A 69 -8.95 2.13 8.20
CA ALA A 69 -7.76 1.87 7.40
C ALA A 69 -7.63 2.93 6.30
N VAL A 70 -6.42 3.40 6.07
CA VAL A 70 -6.05 4.29 4.96
C VAL A 70 -5.15 3.50 4.01
N VAL A 71 -5.72 3.06 2.91
CA VAL A 71 -5.00 2.35 1.85
C VAL A 71 -4.43 3.38 0.89
N VAL A 72 -3.12 3.35 0.67
CA VAL A 72 -2.44 4.26 -0.26
C VAL A 72 -1.77 3.45 -1.36
N LEU A 73 -2.15 3.74 -2.62
CA LEU A 73 -1.61 3.08 -3.79
C LEU A 73 -0.44 3.88 -4.35
N TRP A 74 0.78 3.47 -4.01
CA TRP A 74 2.00 4.04 -4.56
C TRP A 74 2.25 3.57 -5.98
N SER A 75 2.60 4.49 -6.85
CA SER A 75 2.99 4.28 -8.25
C SER A 75 3.90 5.42 -8.69
N LYS A 76 4.46 5.34 -9.89
CA LYS A 76 5.19 6.45 -10.52
C LYS A 76 4.38 7.74 -10.58
N ASN A 77 3.05 7.64 -10.67
CA ASN A 77 2.17 8.79 -10.72
C ASN A 77 1.87 9.37 -9.33
N SER A 78 1.73 8.50 -8.31
CA SER A 78 1.30 8.93 -6.97
C SER A 78 2.45 9.40 -6.09
N ILE A 79 3.69 8.94 -6.32
CA ILE A 79 4.86 9.35 -5.53
C ILE A 79 5.19 10.85 -5.65
N GLU A 80 4.71 11.53 -6.70
CA GLU A 80 4.86 12.97 -6.89
C GLU A 80 3.60 13.77 -6.57
N SER A 81 2.52 13.09 -6.17
CA SER A 81 1.24 13.74 -5.85
C SER A 81 1.25 14.26 -4.42
N HIS A 82 1.29 15.57 -4.24
CA HIS A 82 1.16 16.21 -2.92
C HIS A 82 -0.09 15.75 -2.17
N TRP A 83 -1.21 15.59 -2.90
CA TRP A 83 -2.47 15.14 -2.33
C TRP A 83 -2.37 13.74 -1.72
N VAL A 84 -1.82 12.78 -2.47
CA VAL A 84 -1.60 11.42 -1.97
C VAL A 84 -0.64 11.41 -0.78
N HIS A 85 0.39 12.27 -0.79
CA HIS A 85 1.31 12.43 0.34
C HIS A 85 0.62 12.93 1.61
N ASP A 86 -0.27 13.93 1.49
CA ASP A 86 -1.00 14.48 2.63
C ASP A 86 -1.92 13.43 3.24
N GLU A 87 -2.65 12.68 2.41
CA GLU A 87 -3.53 11.59 2.85
C GLU A 87 -2.75 10.44 3.50
N ALA A 88 -1.63 10.04 2.89
CA ALA A 88 -0.74 9.04 3.43
C ALA A 88 -0.15 9.46 4.79
N THR A 89 0.23 10.75 4.92
CA THR A 89 0.75 11.31 6.18
C THR A 89 -0.27 11.19 7.29
N ARG A 90 -1.54 11.55 7.04
CA ARG A 90 -2.61 11.38 8.01
C ARG A 90 -2.84 9.93 8.40
N GLY A 91 -2.85 9.01 7.43
CA GLY A 91 -2.95 7.57 7.69
C GLY A 91 -1.80 7.05 8.55
N ARG A 92 -0.57 7.51 8.26
CA ARG A 92 0.64 7.18 9.02
C ARG A 92 0.56 7.66 10.46
N ASP A 93 0.22 8.94 10.65
CA ASP A 93 0.22 9.58 11.98
C ASP A 93 -0.85 8.98 12.88
N ARG A 94 -1.96 8.53 12.29
CA ARG A 94 -3.02 7.77 12.96
C ARG A 94 -2.71 6.27 13.13
N ARG A 95 -1.62 5.77 12.55
CA ARG A 95 -1.21 4.35 12.58
C ARG A 95 -2.21 3.39 11.91
N VAL A 96 -2.91 3.88 10.90
CA VAL A 96 -3.90 3.10 10.13
C VAL A 96 -3.53 3.00 8.64
N LEU A 97 -2.26 3.27 8.30
CA LEU A 97 -1.76 3.23 6.93
C LEU A 97 -1.54 1.80 6.45
N VAL A 98 -2.10 1.48 5.28
CA VAL A 98 -1.84 0.25 4.51
C VAL A 98 -1.26 0.64 3.15
N PRO A 99 0.07 0.65 3.01
CA PRO A 99 0.70 1.04 1.75
C PRO A 99 0.75 -0.12 0.76
N LEU A 100 0.35 0.16 -0.48
CA LEU A 100 0.44 -0.74 -1.62
C LEU A 100 1.40 -0.16 -2.66
N SER A 101 2.07 -1.01 -3.43
CA SER A 101 2.83 -0.60 -4.62
C SER A 101 2.18 -1.20 -5.85
N LEU A 102 1.78 -0.34 -6.81
CA LEU A 102 1.10 -0.76 -8.03
C LEU A 102 2.07 -1.32 -9.09
N ASP A 103 3.24 -0.70 -9.20
CA ASP A 103 4.20 -0.91 -10.29
C ASP A 103 5.63 -1.21 -9.80
N GLY A 104 5.79 -1.56 -8.51
CA GLY A 104 7.08 -1.79 -7.88
C GLY A 104 7.77 -0.51 -7.40
N SER A 105 7.13 0.65 -7.54
CA SER A 105 7.65 1.90 -6.99
C SER A 105 7.76 1.82 -5.48
N LEU A 106 8.88 2.33 -4.95
CA LEU A 106 9.09 2.42 -3.50
C LEU A 106 8.31 3.61 -2.94
N PRO A 107 7.75 3.48 -1.72
CA PRO A 107 7.17 4.60 -1.02
C PRO A 107 8.17 5.75 -0.87
N PRO A 108 7.74 7.02 -0.96
CA PRO A 108 8.62 8.17 -0.82
C PRO A 108 9.20 8.29 0.59
N LEU A 109 10.15 9.23 0.76
CA LEU A 109 10.76 9.54 2.05
C LEU A 109 9.68 9.84 3.10
N GLY A 110 9.87 9.29 4.31
CA GLY A 110 8.89 9.38 5.39
C GLY A 110 7.91 8.21 5.45
N PHE A 111 7.89 7.35 4.42
CA PHE A 111 7.06 6.13 4.38
C PHE A 111 7.89 4.84 4.22
N GLY A 112 9.19 4.93 3.98
CA GLY A 112 10.06 3.77 3.76
C GLY A 112 10.14 2.79 4.95
N GLN A 113 9.73 3.20 6.15
CA GLN A 113 9.60 2.32 7.32
C GLN A 113 8.40 1.38 7.24
N PHE A 114 7.43 1.67 6.37
CA PHE A 114 6.26 0.83 6.13
C PHE A 114 6.52 -0.04 4.90
N GLN A 115 6.49 -1.35 5.09
CA GLN A 115 6.64 -2.27 3.96
C GLN A 115 5.38 -2.22 3.10
N ALA A 116 5.48 -1.68 1.88
CA ALA A 116 4.39 -1.71 0.93
C ALA A 116 4.15 -3.14 0.41
N ILE A 117 2.89 -3.48 0.22
CA ILE A 117 2.49 -4.74 -0.43
C ILE A 117 2.63 -4.54 -1.94
N ASP A 118 3.50 -5.30 -2.56
CA ASP A 118 3.81 -5.16 -4.00
C ASP A 118 2.79 -5.90 -4.86
N LEU A 119 1.97 -5.15 -5.58
CA LEU A 119 0.97 -5.64 -6.51
C LEU A 119 1.44 -5.63 -7.98
N SER A 120 2.70 -5.25 -8.26
CA SER A 120 3.21 -5.08 -9.63
C SER A 120 3.13 -6.36 -10.48
N HIS A 121 3.18 -7.52 -9.84
CA HIS A 121 3.06 -8.84 -10.47
C HIS A 121 1.73 -9.54 -10.16
N SER A 122 0.83 -8.87 -9.44
CA SER A 122 -0.48 -9.40 -9.08
C SER A 122 -1.43 -9.39 -10.27
N LYS A 123 -2.23 -10.44 -10.39
CA LYS A 123 -3.34 -10.53 -11.35
C LYS A 123 -4.60 -9.84 -10.83
N LEU A 124 -4.55 -9.24 -9.66
CA LEU A 124 -5.66 -8.58 -8.97
C LEU A 124 -6.89 -9.50 -8.88
N SER A 125 -6.69 -10.74 -8.49
CA SER A 125 -7.76 -11.70 -8.24
C SER A 125 -7.87 -12.03 -6.74
N ALA A 126 -9.06 -12.42 -6.28
CA ALA A 126 -9.28 -12.77 -4.88
C ALA A 126 -8.40 -13.93 -4.38
N LYS A 127 -7.86 -14.78 -5.27
CA LYS A 127 -6.97 -15.90 -4.93
C LYS A 127 -5.49 -15.52 -4.94
N ASP A 128 -5.17 -14.31 -5.33
CA ASP A 128 -3.78 -13.81 -5.40
C ASP A 128 -3.23 -13.59 -3.99
N THR A 129 -2.01 -14.06 -3.76
CA THR A 129 -1.36 -14.00 -2.43
C THR A 129 -1.19 -12.55 -1.94
N GLU A 130 -0.82 -11.63 -2.83
CA GLU A 130 -0.60 -10.25 -2.44
C GLU A 130 -1.95 -9.53 -2.17
N VAL A 131 -3.01 -9.89 -2.91
CA VAL A 131 -4.37 -9.43 -2.61
C VAL A 131 -4.83 -9.95 -1.25
N GLN A 132 -4.59 -11.21 -0.93
CA GLN A 132 -4.92 -11.76 0.39
C GLN A 132 -4.15 -11.04 1.52
N ARG A 133 -2.88 -10.70 1.30
CA ARG A 133 -2.10 -9.91 2.26
C ARG A 133 -2.68 -8.52 2.46
N MET A 134 -3.09 -7.86 1.38
CA MET A 134 -3.77 -6.56 1.45
C MET A 134 -5.05 -6.65 2.28
N LEU A 135 -5.91 -7.63 2.00
CA LEU A 135 -7.15 -7.83 2.75
C LEU A 135 -6.90 -8.12 4.23
N GLN A 136 -5.88 -8.92 4.55
CA GLN A 136 -5.46 -9.17 5.93
C GLN A 136 -4.96 -7.89 6.62
N ALA A 137 -4.17 -7.06 5.92
CA ALA A 137 -3.68 -5.81 6.47
C ALA A 137 -4.84 -4.83 6.75
N VAL A 138 -5.81 -4.75 5.84
CA VAL A 138 -7.04 -3.96 6.05
C VAL A 138 -7.83 -4.49 7.23
N GLY A 139 -8.09 -5.82 7.31
CA GLY A 139 -8.80 -6.44 8.41
C GLY A 139 -8.12 -6.23 9.78
N ALA A 140 -6.78 -6.27 9.81
CA ALA A 140 -6.01 -6.01 11.02
C ALA A 140 -6.24 -4.58 11.57
N MET A 141 -6.43 -3.58 10.70
CA MET A 141 -6.78 -2.21 11.12
C MET A 141 -8.19 -2.12 11.72
N HIS A 142 -9.07 -3.07 11.39
CA HIS A 142 -10.43 -3.16 11.91
C HIS A 142 -10.51 -4.02 13.20
N GLY A 143 -9.38 -4.45 13.75
CA GLY A 143 -9.34 -5.33 14.92
C GLY A 143 -9.68 -6.79 14.62
N GLU A 144 -9.78 -7.17 13.36
CA GLU A 144 -9.94 -8.56 12.95
C GLU A 144 -8.63 -9.31 13.16
N ARG A 145 -8.70 -10.45 13.85
CA ARG A 145 -7.53 -11.30 14.03
C ARG A 145 -7.13 -11.87 12.69
N PRO A 146 -5.86 -11.74 12.23
CA PRO A 146 -5.43 -12.32 10.97
C PRO A 146 -5.68 -13.83 10.96
N LEU A 147 -6.47 -14.31 10.00
CA LEU A 147 -6.57 -15.71 9.70
C LEU A 147 -5.18 -16.14 9.19
N GLN A 148 -4.44 -16.89 10.00
CA GLN A 148 -3.12 -17.50 9.76
C GLN A 148 -2.14 -16.66 8.91
N ALA A 149 -0.98 -16.35 9.49
CA ALA A 149 0.09 -15.62 8.81
C ALA A 149 0.45 -16.29 7.47
N ILE A 150 0.17 -15.63 6.35
CA ILE A 150 0.67 -16.04 5.04
C ILE A 150 2.20 -15.88 5.07
N PRO A 151 2.98 -16.94 4.75
CA PRO A 151 4.43 -16.85 4.75
C PRO A 151 4.89 -15.67 3.88
N ARG A 152 5.76 -14.83 4.42
CA ARG A 152 6.40 -13.79 3.63
C ARG A 152 7.17 -14.45 2.50
N SER A 153 6.86 -14.12 1.25
CA SER A 153 7.76 -14.43 0.15
C SER A 153 9.10 -13.78 0.45
N ALA A 154 10.16 -14.59 0.53
CA ALA A 154 11.51 -14.10 0.78
C ALA A 154 11.84 -13.01 -0.27
N PRO A 155 12.50 -11.90 0.14
CA PRO A 155 12.95 -10.91 -0.82
C PRO A 155 13.79 -11.64 -1.87
N ARG A 156 13.44 -11.46 -3.15
CA ARG A 156 14.25 -11.98 -4.26
C ARG A 156 15.61 -11.33 -4.17
N GLN A 157 16.60 -12.07 -3.66
CA GLN A 157 17.98 -11.63 -3.72
C GLN A 157 18.31 -11.43 -5.20
N PRO A 158 18.93 -10.29 -5.59
CA PRO A 158 19.45 -10.14 -6.93
C PRO A 158 20.43 -11.28 -7.15
N LEU A 159 20.24 -12.04 -8.22
CA LEU A 159 21.17 -13.09 -8.64
C LEU A 159 22.52 -12.43 -8.89
N LEU A 160 23.41 -12.49 -7.89
CA LEU A 160 24.81 -12.14 -8.06
C LEU A 160 25.35 -13.05 -9.16
N ASN A 161 25.59 -12.43 -10.32
CA ASN A 161 26.11 -13.08 -11.50
C ASN A 161 27.50 -13.69 -11.15
N ARG A 162 27.56 -15.00 -11.00
CA ARG A 162 28.76 -15.80 -10.64
C ARG A 162 29.86 -15.75 -11.71
N ARG A 163 29.87 -14.80 -12.61
CA ARG A 163 30.83 -14.71 -13.71
C ARG A 163 32.15 -13.99 -13.41
N ASN A 164 32.35 -13.41 -12.22
CA ASN A 164 33.60 -12.67 -11.90
C ASN A 164 34.36 -13.17 -10.66
N ALA A 165 34.28 -14.44 -10.34
CA ALA A 165 35.05 -15.05 -9.25
C ALA A 165 36.05 -16.08 -9.80
N VAL A 166 36.85 -15.67 -10.78
CA VAL A 166 38.11 -16.38 -11.13
C VAL A 166 39.08 -15.30 -11.54
N ILE A 167 40.00 -14.94 -10.66
CA ILE A 167 41.38 -14.47 -10.89
C ILE A 167 41.95 -14.18 -9.48
N GLY A 168 42.94 -14.94 -9.07
CA GLY A 168 43.74 -14.59 -7.89
C GLY A 168 44.23 -15.75 -7.03
N ALA A 169 44.57 -16.91 -7.62
CA ALA A 169 45.44 -17.88 -6.97
C ALA A 169 46.88 -17.61 -7.49
N GLY A 170 47.53 -16.61 -6.95
CA GLY A 170 48.96 -16.32 -7.17
C GLY A 170 49.81 -17.00 -6.11
N ALA A 171 50.73 -17.82 -6.55
CA ALA A 171 51.65 -18.62 -5.82
C ALA A 171 52.46 -17.85 -4.74
N ALA A 172 52.45 -18.36 -3.52
CA ALA A 172 53.45 -18.02 -2.51
C ALA A 172 54.50 -19.14 -2.50
N THR A 173 55.62 -18.84 -3.14
CA THR A 173 56.83 -19.68 -3.12
C THR A 173 57.47 -19.58 -1.74
N ALA A 174 57.58 -20.70 -1.05
CA ALA A 174 58.39 -20.83 0.17
C ALA A 174 59.87 -20.83 -0.19
N LEU A 175 60.65 -19.90 0.37
CA LEU A 175 62.11 -19.98 0.45
C LEU A 175 62.50 -20.48 1.84
N LEU A 176 62.90 -21.73 1.90
CA LEU A 176 63.70 -22.28 2.99
C LEU A 176 65.15 -21.81 2.77
N ALA A 177 65.71 -21.12 3.71
CA ALA A 177 67.14 -20.94 3.83
C ALA A 177 67.57 -21.55 5.16
N ALA A 178 68.29 -22.65 5.00
CA ALA A 178 69.13 -23.25 6.06
C ALA A 178 70.46 -22.55 6.18
N GLY A 179 71.06 -22.52 7.36
CA GLY A 179 72.51 -22.46 7.43
C GLY A 179 73.03 -21.60 8.54
N PHE A 180 73.68 -22.29 9.47
CA PHE A 180 74.73 -21.93 10.42
C PHE A 180 74.42 -20.94 11.54
#